data_092b609ea10389f5d8c94a0c7056a9f4
#
_entry.id   092b609ea10389f5d8c94a0c7056a9f4
#
_cell.length_a   1.000
_cell.length_b   1.000
_cell.length_c   1.000
_cell.angle_alpha   90.00
_cell.angle_beta   90.00
_cell.angle_gamma   90.00
#
_symmetry.space_group_name_H-M   'P 1'
#
loop_
_entity.id
_entity.type
_entity.pdbx_description
1 polymer ?
#
loop_
_entity_poly.entity_id
_entity_poly.type
_entity_poly.pdbx_seq_one_letter_code
_entity_poly.pdbx_strand_id
1 'polypeptide(L)'
;MASGKFFTLVFLSAALGAFFIPAAHAEDSIWSGLVLATNEEQPKTTPELEKYSTKLRNIFGYYQYELLGQHMELMDSPDEHWLIPRKDFFLSVDSKKSEKPGFYRIKMDLYEEQKLLAQMDARISGQNLLFIRGPYYGKGLIIIVLMMK
;
A
#
# COMPACT_ATOMS: atom_id res chain seq x y z
N MET A 1 -81.12 24.07 -19.11
CA MET A 1 -80.08 24.77 -18.31
C MET A 1 -79.44 23.76 -17.36
N ALA A 2 -78.33 23.22 -17.69
CA ALA A 2 -77.56 22.37 -16.79
C ALA A 2 -76.07 22.59 -17.11
N SER A 3 -75.43 23.28 -16.22
CA SER A 3 -73.98 23.61 -16.30
C SER A 3 -73.20 22.41 -15.79
N GLY A 4 -72.52 21.70 -16.71
CA GLY A 4 -71.61 20.60 -16.37
C GLY A 4 -70.22 21.13 -16.09
N LYS A 5 -69.78 21.00 -14.85
CA LYS A 5 -68.42 21.33 -14.45
C LYS A 5 -67.54 20.11 -14.78
N PHE A 6 -66.68 20.26 -15.75
CA PHE A 6 -65.59 19.31 -16.01
C PHE A 6 -64.53 19.45 -14.94
N PHE A 7 -64.33 18.37 -14.15
CA PHE A 7 -63.23 18.27 -13.20
C PHE A 7 -62.07 17.62 -13.91
N THR A 8 -61.05 18.40 -14.26
CA THR A 8 -59.83 17.93 -14.84
C THR A 8 -58.91 17.40 -13.74
N LEU A 9 -58.78 16.09 -13.68
CA LEU A 9 -57.90 15.40 -12.73
C LEU A 9 -56.47 15.40 -13.30
N VAL A 10 -55.62 16.26 -12.75
CA VAL A 10 -54.18 16.29 -13.13
C VAL A 10 -53.49 15.20 -12.31
N PHE A 11 -53.08 14.11 -12.97
CA PHE A 11 -52.18 13.11 -12.41
C PHE A 11 -50.75 13.63 -12.40
N LEU A 12 -50.26 14.05 -11.24
CA LEU A 12 -48.88 14.39 -11.01
C LEU A 12 -48.09 13.06 -10.73
N SER A 13 -47.55 12.46 -11.78
CA SER A 13 -46.67 11.32 -11.68
C SER A 13 -45.28 11.76 -11.18
N ALA A 14 -45.05 11.61 -9.87
CA ALA A 14 -43.71 11.76 -9.30
C ALA A 14 -42.83 10.58 -9.74
N ALA A 15 -42.01 10.81 -10.74
CA ALA A 15 -40.95 9.86 -11.13
C ALA A 15 -39.87 9.87 -10.05
N LEU A 16 -39.90 8.87 -9.14
CA LEU A 16 -38.80 8.59 -8.22
C LEU A 16 -37.62 8.04 -9.06
N GLY A 17 -36.76 8.93 -9.50
CA GLY A 17 -35.46 8.56 -10.07
C GLY A 17 -34.60 7.94 -8.97
N ALA A 18 -34.48 6.63 -8.98
CA ALA A 18 -33.49 5.92 -8.16
C ALA A 18 -32.10 6.33 -8.66
N PHE A 19 -31.46 7.25 -7.94
CA PHE A 19 -30.04 7.54 -8.12
C PHE A 19 -29.28 6.27 -7.71
N PHE A 20 -28.91 5.42 -8.68
CA PHE A 20 -27.89 4.45 -8.49
C PHE A 20 -26.57 5.22 -8.27
N ILE A 21 -26.20 5.43 -7.02
CA ILE A 21 -24.86 5.84 -6.66
C ILE A 21 -24.00 4.59 -6.86
N PRO A 22 -23.10 4.52 -7.86
CA PRO A 22 -22.18 3.41 -7.94
C PRO A 22 -21.39 3.41 -6.64
N ALA A 23 -21.41 2.29 -5.91
CA ALA A 23 -20.52 2.10 -4.79
C ALA A 23 -19.10 2.21 -5.35
N ALA A 24 -18.40 3.30 -5.03
CA ALA A 24 -16.99 3.44 -5.32
C ALA A 24 -16.31 2.30 -4.54
N HIS A 25 -15.91 1.25 -5.24
CA HIS A 25 -15.01 0.28 -4.68
C HIS A 25 -13.71 1.04 -4.42
N ALA A 26 -13.37 1.21 -3.14
CA ALA A 26 -12.05 1.69 -2.78
C ALA A 26 -11.06 0.66 -3.36
N GLU A 27 -10.25 1.10 -4.31
CA GLU A 27 -9.19 0.26 -4.84
C GLU A 27 -8.16 0.04 -3.73
N ASP A 28 -7.79 -1.21 -3.52
CA ASP A 28 -6.75 -1.55 -2.55
C ASP A 28 -5.44 -0.88 -2.97
N SER A 29 -4.74 -0.29 -2.01
CA SER A 29 -3.42 0.31 -2.24
C SER A 29 -2.38 -0.35 -1.35
N ILE A 30 -1.12 -0.32 -1.79
CA ILE A 30 0.01 -0.79 -1.01
C ILE A 30 0.92 0.38 -0.67
N TRP A 31 1.19 0.53 0.62
CA TRP A 31 2.28 1.36 1.10
C TRP A 31 3.53 0.51 1.26
N SER A 32 4.65 0.98 0.77
CA SER A 32 5.95 0.34 0.91
C SER A 32 6.98 1.31 1.44
N GLY A 33 7.85 0.81 2.29
CA GLY A 33 8.97 1.55 2.86
C GLY A 33 10.25 0.76 2.78
N LEU A 34 11.35 1.42 2.44
CA LEU A 34 12.70 0.90 2.54
C LEU A 34 13.33 1.44 3.82
N VAL A 35 13.77 0.56 4.69
CA VAL A 35 14.25 0.89 6.02
C VAL A 35 15.67 0.39 6.20
N LEU A 36 16.54 1.22 6.75
CA LEU A 36 17.86 0.83 7.24
C LEU A 36 17.80 0.64 8.75
N ALA A 37 18.11 -0.56 9.19
CA ALA A 37 18.24 -0.91 10.59
C ALA A 37 19.71 -0.90 11.02
N THR A 38 20.05 -0.18 12.09
CA THR A 38 21.42 -0.07 12.60
C THR A 38 21.46 -0.11 14.13
N ASN A 39 22.65 -0.25 14.68
CA ASN A 39 22.94 -0.18 16.13
C ASN A 39 23.94 0.94 16.42
N GLU A 40 23.58 2.18 16.05
CA GLU A 40 24.41 3.33 16.37
C GLU A 40 24.30 3.73 17.84
N GLU A 41 25.31 4.42 18.37
CA GLU A 41 25.36 4.83 19.78
C GLU A 41 24.25 5.80 20.16
N GLN A 42 23.77 6.59 19.20
CA GLN A 42 22.62 7.49 19.40
C GLN A 42 21.47 7.06 18.48
N PRO A 43 20.70 6.06 18.87
CA PRO A 43 19.64 5.52 18.03
C PRO A 43 18.54 6.55 17.80
N LYS A 44 18.21 6.75 16.53
CA LYS A 44 17.14 7.63 16.09
C LYS A 44 16.23 6.87 15.11
N THR A 45 15.04 6.58 15.55
CA THR A 45 14.02 5.99 14.66
C THR A 45 13.26 7.10 13.95
N THR A 46 13.00 6.92 12.65
CA THR A 46 12.16 7.84 11.89
C THR A 46 10.74 7.86 12.48
N PRO A 47 10.11 9.04 12.67
CA PRO A 47 8.82 9.16 13.34
C PRO A 47 7.72 8.25 12.77
N GLU A 48 7.68 8.04 11.46
CA GLU A 48 6.72 7.17 10.78
C GLU A 48 6.84 5.70 11.22
N LEU A 49 8.03 5.29 11.66
CA LEU A 49 8.33 3.93 12.12
C LEU A 49 8.22 3.77 13.63
N GLU A 50 8.09 4.85 14.39
CA GLU A 50 8.11 4.83 15.86
C GLU A 50 7.07 3.85 16.43
N LYS A 51 5.85 3.87 15.90
CA LYS A 51 4.77 2.96 16.31
C LYS A 51 5.07 1.47 16.06
N TYR A 52 6.04 1.17 15.20
CA TYR A 52 6.47 -0.19 14.88
C TYR A 52 7.82 -0.56 15.51
N SER A 53 8.47 0.37 16.20
CA SER A 53 9.84 0.23 16.72
C SER A 53 10.01 -1.00 17.61
N THR A 54 9.08 -1.26 18.51
CA THR A 54 9.11 -2.46 19.36
C THR A 54 9.00 -3.74 18.56
N LYS A 55 8.10 -3.79 17.56
CA LYS A 55 7.91 -4.95 16.70
C LYS A 55 9.15 -5.20 15.83
N LEU A 56 9.70 -4.15 15.24
CA LEU A 56 10.92 -4.21 14.45
C LEU A 56 12.10 -4.70 15.28
N ARG A 57 12.27 -4.18 16.49
CA ARG A 57 13.33 -4.61 17.42
C ARG A 57 13.20 -6.08 17.80
N ASN A 58 12.01 -6.56 18.07
CA ASN A 58 11.76 -7.95 18.44
C ASN A 58 12.06 -8.91 17.28
N ILE A 59 11.83 -8.48 16.03
CA ILE A 59 12.05 -9.32 14.83
C ILE A 59 13.51 -9.28 14.38
N PHE A 60 14.12 -8.08 14.33
CA PHE A 60 15.41 -7.88 13.67
C PHE A 60 16.56 -7.59 14.65
N GLY A 61 16.27 -7.18 15.89
CA GLY A 61 17.27 -7.00 16.94
C GLY A 61 18.09 -5.71 16.85
N TYR A 62 17.69 -4.75 16.00
CA TYR A 62 18.34 -3.45 15.92
C TYR A 62 17.64 -2.42 16.80
N TYR A 63 18.35 -1.33 17.14
CA TYR A 63 17.82 -0.26 17.98
C TYR A 63 17.34 0.95 17.20
N GLN A 64 17.87 1.17 16.00
CA GLN A 64 17.54 2.28 15.13
C GLN A 64 16.96 1.79 13.82
N TYR A 65 15.92 2.51 13.34
CA TYR A 65 15.24 2.24 12.07
C TYR A 65 15.03 3.55 11.33
N GLU A 66 15.78 3.75 10.25
CA GLU A 66 15.70 4.93 9.40
C GLU A 66 14.92 4.60 8.13
N LEU A 67 13.86 5.36 7.85
CA LEU A 67 13.13 5.26 6.60
C LEU A 67 13.93 5.94 5.49
N LEU A 68 14.48 5.14 4.60
CA LEU A 68 15.28 5.62 3.47
C LEU A 68 14.39 6.21 2.36
N GLY A 69 13.16 5.72 2.26
CA GLY A 69 12.17 6.19 1.31
C GLY A 69 10.87 5.39 1.44
N GLN A 70 9.80 5.92 0.87
CA GLN A 70 8.47 5.31 0.90
C GLN A 70 7.66 5.65 -0.35
N HIS A 71 6.70 4.79 -0.66
CA HIS A 71 5.78 4.99 -1.76
C HIS A 71 4.42 4.36 -1.46
N MET A 72 3.38 4.85 -2.14
CA MET A 72 2.04 4.28 -2.10
C MET A 72 1.52 4.14 -3.53
N GLU A 73 1.03 2.95 -3.86
CA GLU A 73 0.55 2.63 -5.19
C GLU A 73 -0.75 1.82 -5.13
N LEU A 74 -1.56 1.91 -6.18
CA LEU A 74 -2.74 1.07 -6.33
C LEU A 74 -2.33 -0.37 -6.65
N MET A 75 -3.05 -1.33 -6.06
CA MET A 75 -2.82 -2.74 -6.32
C MET A 75 -3.31 -3.11 -7.72
N ASP A 76 -2.65 -4.09 -8.35
CA ASP A 76 -3.02 -4.64 -9.66
C ASP A 76 -2.89 -3.63 -10.82
N SER A 77 -2.08 -2.59 -10.64
CA SER A 77 -1.70 -1.70 -11.73
C SER A 77 -0.86 -2.46 -12.77
N PRO A 78 -1.06 -2.21 -14.08
CA PRO A 78 -0.31 -2.89 -15.13
C PRO A 78 1.15 -2.45 -15.25
N ASP A 79 1.52 -1.34 -14.61
CA ASP A 79 2.85 -0.78 -14.71
C ASP A 79 3.76 -1.35 -13.61
N GLU A 80 5.02 -1.63 -13.96
CA GLU A 80 6.06 -1.91 -12.97
C GLU A 80 6.36 -0.64 -12.19
N HIS A 81 6.03 -0.65 -10.90
CA HIS A 81 6.17 0.52 -10.07
C HIS A 81 7.55 0.55 -9.43
N TRP A 82 8.28 1.60 -9.75
CA TRP A 82 9.55 1.91 -9.13
C TRP A 82 9.28 2.65 -7.82
N LEU A 83 9.51 1.94 -6.73
CA LEU A 83 9.38 2.50 -5.40
C LEU A 83 10.74 3.00 -4.94
N ILE A 84 10.77 4.24 -4.50
CA ILE A 84 11.86 4.84 -3.76
C ILE A 84 13.08 5.15 -4.60
N PRO A 85 13.12 6.29 -5.21
CA PRO A 85 14.36 6.86 -5.65
C PRO A 85 15.14 7.41 -4.44
N ARG A 86 15.88 6.58 -3.75
CA ARG A 86 17.06 7.07 -3.08
C ARG A 86 18.21 6.97 -4.07
N LYS A 87 19.20 7.86 -3.90
CA LYS A 87 20.35 7.97 -4.79
C LYS A 87 21.06 6.63 -5.05
N ASP A 88 20.96 5.71 -4.10
CA ASP A 88 21.72 4.46 -4.08
C ASP A 88 20.84 3.21 -4.21
N PHE A 89 19.57 3.28 -3.79
CA PHE A 89 18.67 2.12 -3.81
C PHE A 89 17.35 2.42 -4.49
N PHE A 90 16.81 1.43 -5.18
CA PHE A 90 15.42 1.44 -5.58
C PHE A 90 14.82 0.03 -5.54
N LEU A 91 13.54 0.00 -5.25
CA LEU A 91 12.73 -1.20 -5.13
C LEU A 91 11.68 -1.18 -6.23
N SER A 92 11.70 -2.18 -7.09
CA SER A 92 10.62 -2.45 -8.02
C SER A 92 9.60 -3.36 -7.34
N VAL A 93 8.32 -3.07 -7.49
CA VAL A 93 7.24 -3.89 -6.93
C VAL A 93 6.21 -4.16 -8.01
N ASP A 94 6.02 -5.43 -8.35
CA ASP A 94 4.93 -5.91 -9.20
C ASP A 94 3.90 -6.62 -8.32
N SER A 95 2.65 -6.16 -8.36
CA SER A 95 1.56 -6.72 -7.58
C SER A 95 0.48 -7.31 -8.48
N LYS A 96 0.06 -8.54 -8.19
CA LYS A 96 -1.01 -9.23 -8.92
C LYS A 96 -2.03 -9.82 -7.97
N LYS A 97 -3.32 -9.68 -8.31
CA LYS A 97 -4.38 -10.38 -7.59
C LYS A 97 -4.11 -11.88 -7.61
N SER A 98 -4.27 -12.49 -6.44
CA SER A 98 -4.23 -13.95 -6.33
C SER A 98 -5.58 -14.53 -6.74
N GLU A 99 -5.61 -15.81 -7.10
CA GLU A 99 -6.86 -16.56 -7.31
C GLU A 99 -7.75 -16.55 -6.06
N LYS A 100 -7.14 -16.43 -4.87
CA LYS A 100 -7.87 -16.30 -3.61
C LYS A 100 -8.24 -14.82 -3.40
N PRO A 101 -9.55 -14.49 -3.28
CA PRO A 101 -10.00 -13.13 -3.05
C PRO A 101 -9.34 -12.46 -1.82
N GLY A 102 -8.98 -11.19 -1.93
CA GLY A 102 -8.34 -10.42 -0.85
C GLY A 102 -6.87 -10.75 -0.60
N PHE A 103 -6.25 -11.57 -1.47
CA PHE A 103 -4.82 -11.83 -1.43
C PHE A 103 -4.15 -11.29 -2.69
N TYR A 104 -2.95 -10.77 -2.50
CA TYR A 104 -2.08 -10.32 -3.58
C TYR A 104 -0.75 -11.04 -3.52
N ARG A 105 -0.25 -11.42 -4.70
CA ARG A 105 1.12 -11.87 -4.86
C ARG A 105 1.97 -10.65 -5.22
N ILE A 106 3.06 -10.46 -4.52
CA ILE A 106 3.96 -9.34 -4.70
C ILE A 106 5.33 -9.89 -5.05
N LYS A 107 5.84 -9.46 -6.19
CA LYS A 107 7.22 -9.69 -6.59
C LYS A 107 8.00 -8.40 -6.42
N MET A 108 9.17 -8.48 -5.83
CA MET A 108 10.01 -7.33 -5.53
C MET A 108 11.43 -7.57 -5.99
N ASP A 109 12.00 -6.58 -6.64
CA ASP A 109 13.40 -6.56 -7.03
C ASP A 109 14.07 -5.34 -6.39
N LEU A 110 15.06 -5.57 -5.53
CA LEU A 110 15.85 -4.53 -4.87
C LEU A 110 17.17 -4.34 -5.62
N TYR A 111 17.45 -3.11 -5.99
CA TYR A 111 18.66 -2.72 -6.67
C TYR A 111 19.47 -1.72 -5.84
N GLU A 112 20.80 -1.79 -5.95
CA GLU A 112 21.75 -0.77 -5.57
C GLU A 112 22.38 -0.22 -6.84
N GLU A 113 22.18 1.06 -7.10
CA GLU A 113 22.48 1.69 -8.40
C GLU A 113 21.79 0.92 -9.55
N GLN A 114 22.53 0.13 -10.33
CA GLN A 114 22.00 -0.69 -11.43
C GLN A 114 22.15 -2.20 -11.15
N LYS A 115 22.68 -2.56 -9.99
CA LYS A 115 22.94 -3.95 -9.61
C LYS A 115 21.77 -4.53 -8.84
N LEU A 116 21.21 -5.62 -9.33
CA LEU A 116 20.19 -6.40 -8.59
C LEU A 116 20.83 -7.01 -7.34
N LEU A 117 20.33 -6.65 -6.16
CA LEU A 117 20.79 -7.17 -4.87
C LEU A 117 19.96 -8.35 -4.39
N ALA A 118 18.64 -8.28 -4.57
CA ALA A 118 17.72 -9.30 -4.08
C ALA A 118 16.44 -9.34 -4.90
N GLN A 119 15.92 -10.56 -5.11
CA GLN A 119 14.57 -10.81 -5.62
C GLN A 119 13.76 -11.50 -4.54
N MET A 120 12.54 -11.07 -4.33
CA MET A 120 11.69 -11.54 -3.26
C MET A 120 10.27 -11.71 -3.77
N ASP A 121 9.63 -12.80 -3.33
CA ASP A 121 8.20 -13.04 -3.55
C ASP A 121 7.49 -13.06 -2.20
N ALA A 122 6.35 -12.39 -2.13
CA ALA A 122 5.53 -12.35 -0.93
C ALA A 122 4.05 -12.49 -1.27
N ARG A 123 3.25 -12.83 -0.26
CA ARG A 123 1.79 -12.76 -0.32
C ARG A 123 1.31 -11.85 0.79
N ILE A 124 0.45 -10.91 0.45
CA ILE A 124 -0.14 -9.99 1.41
C ILE A 124 -1.66 -10.04 1.32
N SER A 125 -2.34 -9.85 2.43
CA SER A 125 -3.80 -9.80 2.49
C SER A 125 -4.26 -8.84 3.58
N GLY A 126 -5.36 -8.13 3.34
CA GLY A 126 -5.96 -7.21 4.28
C GLY A 126 -4.98 -6.16 4.80
N GLN A 127 -5.25 -5.61 5.97
CA GLN A 127 -4.40 -4.59 6.61
C GLN A 127 -3.15 -5.18 7.30
N ASN A 128 -2.57 -6.23 6.75
CA ASN A 128 -1.39 -6.86 7.32
C ASN A 128 -0.15 -6.06 7.00
N LEU A 129 0.69 -5.91 8.02
CA LEU A 129 2.03 -5.35 7.90
C LEU A 129 3.02 -6.48 7.71
N LEU A 130 3.72 -6.46 6.59
CA LEU A 130 4.74 -7.44 6.24
C LEU A 130 6.12 -6.80 6.34
N PHE A 131 7.01 -7.44 7.08
CA PHE A 131 8.43 -7.08 7.15
C PHE A 131 9.25 -8.12 6.41
N ILE A 132 10.05 -7.68 5.46
CA ILE A 132 10.91 -8.56 4.66
C ILE A 132 12.34 -8.17 4.92
N ARG A 133 13.14 -9.16 5.31
CA ARG A 133 14.58 -8.99 5.48
C ARG A 133 15.25 -8.87 4.12
N GLY A 134 15.91 -7.76 3.88
CA GLY A 134 16.77 -7.52 2.72
C GLY A 134 18.25 -7.85 2.99
N PRO A 135 19.15 -7.36 2.15
CA PRO A 135 20.59 -7.56 2.30
C PRO A 135 21.18 -6.72 3.43
N TYR A 136 22.37 -7.10 3.87
CA TYR A 136 23.19 -6.24 4.71
C TYR A 136 23.71 -5.05 3.90
N TYR A 137 23.77 -3.88 4.52
CA TYR A 137 24.30 -2.66 3.95
C TYR A 137 25.16 -1.91 4.99
N GLY A 138 26.45 -1.81 4.73
CA GLY A 138 27.39 -1.29 5.69
C GLY A 138 27.35 -2.09 7.01
N LYS A 139 27.09 -1.40 8.13
CA LYS A 139 26.90 -2.01 9.46
C LYS A 139 25.45 -2.33 9.76
N GLY A 140 24.55 -2.13 8.81
CA GLY A 140 23.11 -2.26 9.00
C GLY A 140 22.48 -3.35 8.14
N LEU A 141 21.17 -3.41 8.22
CA LEU A 141 20.31 -4.33 7.50
C LEU A 141 19.23 -3.55 6.75
N ILE A 142 19.07 -3.81 5.47
CA ILE A 142 17.91 -3.30 4.73
C ILE A 142 16.67 -4.13 5.08
N ILE A 143 15.57 -3.45 5.36
CA ILE A 143 14.26 -4.05 5.62
C ILE A 143 13.26 -3.41 4.68
N ILE A 144 12.44 -4.22 4.02
CA ILE A 144 11.31 -3.77 3.23
C ILE A 144 10.05 -3.93 4.08
N VAL A 145 9.27 -2.88 4.17
CA VAL A 145 8.01 -2.85 4.91
C VAL A 145 6.88 -2.65 3.92
N LEU A 146 5.90 -3.55 3.93
CA LEU A 146 4.71 -3.47 3.09
C LEU A 146 3.46 -3.44 3.95
N MET A 147 2.49 -2.59 3.57
CA MET A 147 1.21 -2.46 4.25
C MET A 147 0.11 -2.19 3.22
N MET A 148 -0.91 -3.04 3.19
CA MET A 148 -2.12 -2.74 2.44
C MET A 148 -2.97 -1.69 3.16
N LYS A 149 -3.57 -0.81 2.39
CA LYS A 149 -4.50 0.22 2.86
C LYS A 149 -5.80 0.17 2.07
#